data_523275b858bc0d50e7618f5fdcdb4b50
#
_entry.id   523275b858bc0d50e7618f5fdcdb4b50
#
_cell.length_a   1.000
_cell.length_b   1.000
_cell.length_c   1.000
_cell.angle_alpha   90.00
_cell.angle_beta   90.00
_cell.angle_gamma   90.00
#
_symmetry.space_group_name_H-M   'P 1'
#
loop_
_entity.id
_entity.type
_entity.pdbx_description
1 polymer ?
#
loop_
_entity_poly.entity_id
_entity_poly.type
_entity_poly.pdbx_seq_one_letter_code
_entity_poly.pdbx_strand_id
1 'polypeptide(L)'
;MTLAKRIIPCLDVDKGRVVKGVNFLNIRDAGDPIEIAKRYDDEGADEITMLDITASHETRDTTYKTVENIASQVFIPLTVGGGVRKIEDIKKLLRSGADKVSINTAAVENPDFVKEAADKFGSQCIVVAVDAKLKEDSSSSWEVVTYGGRNRTGIDVQEWTTQVLSLIHI
;
A
#
# COMPACT_ATOMS: atom_id res chain seq x y z
N MET A 1 -9.06 14.17 25.09
CA MET A 1 -7.76 13.68 24.58
C MET A 1 -7.73 13.94 23.09
N THR A 2 -6.77 14.68 22.58
CA THR A 2 -6.53 14.81 21.15
C THR A 2 -5.78 13.59 20.69
N LEU A 3 -6.28 12.89 19.67
CA LEU A 3 -5.56 11.80 19.00
C LEU A 3 -4.27 12.37 18.41
N ALA A 4 -3.13 11.74 18.71
CA ALA A 4 -1.86 12.07 18.08
C ALA A 4 -1.94 11.74 16.57
N LYS A 5 -1.40 12.64 15.76
CA LYS A 5 -1.25 12.39 14.31
C LYS A 5 0.03 11.59 14.09
N ARG A 6 0.00 10.64 13.16
CA ARG A 6 1.17 9.88 12.72
C ARG A 6 1.73 10.46 11.43
N ILE A 7 3.04 10.45 11.32
CA ILE A 7 3.75 10.78 10.09
C ILE A 7 4.21 9.47 9.46
N ILE A 8 3.68 9.15 8.28
CA ILE A 8 3.91 7.89 7.59
C ILE A 8 4.46 8.19 6.20
N PRO A 9 5.79 8.22 6.01
CA PRO A 9 6.40 8.35 4.70
C PRO A 9 6.01 7.18 3.79
N CYS A 10 5.70 7.50 2.52
CA CYS A 10 5.37 6.51 1.51
C CYS A 10 6.48 6.50 0.44
N LEU A 11 7.11 5.35 0.24
CA LEU A 11 8.19 5.12 -0.70
C LEU A 11 7.64 4.39 -1.94
N ASP A 12 7.59 5.08 -3.08
CA ASP A 12 7.34 4.42 -4.36
C ASP A 12 8.61 3.70 -4.80
N VAL A 13 8.53 2.39 -5.02
CA VAL A 13 9.67 1.55 -5.40
C VAL A 13 9.45 0.97 -6.80
N ASP A 14 10.44 1.15 -7.66
CA ASP A 14 10.53 0.54 -8.99
C ASP A 14 11.82 -0.29 -9.07
N LYS A 15 11.69 -1.60 -9.33
CA LYS A 15 12.82 -2.53 -9.48
C LYS A 15 13.86 -2.44 -8.35
N GLY A 16 13.39 -2.28 -7.12
CA GLY A 16 14.24 -2.21 -5.92
C GLY A 16 14.90 -0.85 -5.67
N ARG A 17 14.49 0.21 -6.37
CA ARG A 17 14.95 1.58 -6.14
C ARG A 17 13.78 2.47 -5.75
N VAL A 18 14.00 3.37 -4.79
CA VAL A 18 13.01 4.42 -4.52
C VAL A 18 12.99 5.39 -5.68
N VAL A 19 11.80 5.71 -6.12
CA VAL A 19 11.59 6.60 -7.25
C VAL A 19 10.64 7.74 -6.90
N LYS A 20 10.76 8.82 -7.64
CA LYS A 20 9.87 9.98 -7.53
C LYS A 20 9.46 10.47 -8.90
N GLY A 21 8.17 10.68 -9.09
CA GLY A 21 7.62 11.22 -10.32
C GLY A 21 6.31 11.97 -10.07
N VAL A 22 5.90 12.78 -11.02
CA VAL A 22 4.57 13.40 -11.00
C VAL A 22 3.64 12.54 -11.86
N ASN A 23 2.55 12.02 -11.28
CA ASN A 23 1.60 11.13 -11.94
C ASN A 23 2.26 9.89 -12.58
N PHE A 24 3.30 9.35 -11.96
CA PHE A 24 4.12 8.25 -12.50
C PHE A 24 4.77 8.55 -13.87
N LEU A 25 4.91 9.83 -14.22
CA LEU A 25 5.63 10.29 -15.40
C LEU A 25 6.98 10.90 -15.00
N ASN A 26 7.99 10.77 -15.90
CA ASN A 26 9.34 11.26 -15.66
C ASN A 26 9.94 10.78 -14.33
N ILE A 27 9.79 9.49 -14.09
CA ILE A 27 10.28 8.82 -12.88
C ILE A 27 11.79 9.05 -12.75
N ARG A 28 12.22 9.56 -11.59
CA ARG A 28 13.64 9.75 -11.24
C ARG A 28 13.99 8.81 -10.10
N ASP A 29 15.17 8.24 -10.16
CA ASP A 29 15.76 7.51 -9.04
C ASP A 29 15.97 8.48 -7.86
N ALA A 30 15.45 8.12 -6.69
CA ALA A 30 15.58 8.89 -5.47
C ALA A 30 16.53 8.24 -4.46
N GLY A 31 16.99 7.00 -4.71
CA GLY A 31 18.00 6.36 -3.89
C GLY A 31 17.68 4.91 -3.50
N ASP A 32 18.49 4.41 -2.58
CA ASP A 32 18.33 3.07 -2.01
C ASP A 32 17.17 3.05 -1.00
N PRO A 33 16.22 2.10 -1.08
CA PRO A 33 15.07 2.05 -0.19
C PRO A 33 15.45 1.79 1.27
N ILE A 34 16.54 1.08 1.53
CA ILE A 34 16.98 0.77 2.88
C ILE A 34 17.55 2.01 3.55
N GLU A 35 18.43 2.74 2.85
CA GLU A 35 19.03 3.99 3.35
C GLU A 35 17.96 5.05 3.61
N ILE A 36 16.97 5.16 2.71
CA ILE A 36 15.89 6.14 2.84
C ILE A 36 14.96 5.76 3.99
N ALA A 37 14.57 4.48 4.12
CA ALA A 37 13.73 4.01 5.21
C ALA A 37 14.40 4.23 6.56
N LYS A 38 15.69 3.87 6.68
CA LYS A 38 16.46 4.10 7.90
C LYS A 38 16.54 5.59 8.27
N ARG A 39 16.76 6.46 7.30
CA ARG A 39 16.78 7.90 7.57
C ARG A 39 15.44 8.41 8.10
N TYR A 40 14.31 7.94 7.58
CA TYR A 40 12.99 8.32 8.10
C TYR A 40 12.75 7.79 9.51
N ASP A 41 13.21 6.58 9.83
CA ASP A 41 13.17 6.03 11.19
C ASP A 41 14.01 6.90 12.16
N ASP A 42 15.26 7.20 11.79
CA ASP A 42 16.18 8.05 12.56
C ASP A 42 15.62 9.49 12.75
N GLU A 43 14.86 10.01 11.80
CA GLU A 43 14.18 11.32 11.85
C GLU A 43 12.85 11.30 12.60
N GLY A 44 12.41 10.13 13.11
CA GLY A 44 11.25 9.97 13.98
C GLY A 44 9.91 9.81 13.25
N ALA A 45 9.90 9.20 12.08
CA ALA A 45 8.66 8.76 11.45
C ALA A 45 7.96 7.70 12.31
N ASP A 46 6.62 7.70 12.32
CA ASP A 46 5.83 6.77 13.12
C ASP A 46 5.67 5.40 12.46
N GLU A 47 5.65 5.35 11.14
CA GLU A 47 5.53 4.15 10.30
C GLU A 47 6.19 4.43 8.95
N ILE A 48 6.46 3.39 8.16
CA ILE A 48 6.88 3.51 6.75
C ILE A 48 5.93 2.70 5.88
N THR A 49 5.58 3.25 4.71
CA THR A 49 4.88 2.51 3.68
C THR A 49 5.78 2.36 2.46
N MET A 50 5.92 1.15 1.95
CA MET A 50 6.58 0.84 0.69
C MET A 50 5.54 0.39 -0.34
N LEU A 51 5.50 1.03 -1.50
CA LEU A 51 4.64 0.68 -2.62
C LEU A 51 5.47 0.26 -3.83
N ASP A 52 5.39 -1.02 -4.19
CA ASP A 52 5.97 -1.51 -5.45
C ASP A 52 5.05 -1.11 -6.61
N ILE A 53 5.46 -0.09 -7.36
CA ILE A 53 4.66 0.48 -8.45
C ILE A 53 4.78 -0.30 -9.77
N THR A 54 5.69 -1.27 -9.83
CA THR A 54 5.96 -2.09 -11.02
C THR A 54 5.70 -3.57 -10.80
N ALA A 55 5.05 -3.95 -9.69
CA ALA A 55 4.84 -5.34 -9.31
C ALA A 55 4.27 -6.20 -10.46
N SER A 56 5.17 -6.65 -11.32
CA SER A 56 4.93 -7.73 -12.29
C SER A 56 5.35 -9.06 -11.69
N HIS A 57 4.98 -10.16 -12.32
CA HIS A 57 5.34 -11.50 -11.83
C HIS A 57 6.86 -11.71 -11.74
N GLU A 58 7.63 -11.03 -12.60
CA GLU A 58 9.10 -11.17 -12.73
C GLU A 58 9.89 -10.38 -11.69
N THR A 59 9.30 -9.34 -11.08
CA THR A 59 9.99 -8.45 -10.11
C THR A 59 9.68 -8.79 -8.65
N ARG A 60 8.80 -9.75 -8.38
CA ARG A 60 8.33 -10.09 -7.03
C ARG A 60 9.42 -10.54 -6.07
N ASP A 61 10.38 -11.32 -6.52
CA ASP A 61 11.46 -11.80 -5.66
C ASP A 61 12.36 -10.65 -5.20
N THR A 62 12.55 -9.64 -6.07
CA THR A 62 13.25 -8.40 -5.71
C THR A 62 12.48 -7.64 -4.62
N THR A 63 11.15 -7.56 -4.73
CA THR A 63 10.29 -6.90 -3.74
C THR A 63 10.41 -7.56 -2.37
N TYR A 64 10.31 -8.89 -2.28
CA TYR A 64 10.43 -9.61 -1.01
C TYR A 64 11.79 -9.38 -0.36
N LYS A 65 12.87 -9.43 -1.15
CA LYS A 65 14.22 -9.17 -0.63
C LYS A 65 14.41 -7.71 -0.16
N THR A 66 13.81 -6.76 -0.86
CA THR A 66 13.82 -5.35 -0.44
C THR A 66 13.10 -5.18 0.90
N VAL A 67 11.94 -5.84 1.08
CA VAL A 67 11.18 -5.84 2.33
C VAL A 67 12.01 -6.44 3.48
N GLU A 68 12.64 -7.60 3.27
CA GLU A 68 13.51 -8.24 4.27
C GLU A 68 14.65 -7.30 4.69
N ASN A 69 15.29 -6.65 3.75
CA ASN A 69 16.40 -5.74 3.99
C ASN A 69 15.93 -4.50 4.78
N ILE A 70 14.80 -3.88 4.42
CA ILE A 70 14.24 -2.75 5.17
C ILE A 70 13.88 -3.19 6.58
N ALA A 71 13.11 -4.28 6.74
CA ALA A 71 12.66 -4.78 8.03
C ALA A 71 13.82 -5.15 8.98
N SER A 72 14.99 -5.49 8.44
CA SER A 72 16.18 -5.77 9.24
C SER A 72 16.89 -4.52 9.78
N GLN A 73 16.59 -3.33 9.27
CA GLN A 73 17.28 -2.07 9.58
C GLN A 73 16.35 -1.01 10.19
N VAL A 74 15.04 -1.20 10.11
CA VAL A 74 14.02 -0.22 10.55
C VAL A 74 13.20 -0.83 11.67
N PHE A 75 12.93 -0.06 12.73
CA PHE A 75 12.25 -0.53 13.95
C PHE A 75 10.84 0.04 14.12
N ILE A 76 10.38 0.87 13.19
CA ILE A 76 8.99 1.34 13.11
C ILE A 76 8.18 0.44 12.17
N PRO A 77 6.83 0.37 12.32
CA PRO A 77 6.01 -0.50 11.50
C PRO A 77 6.18 -0.28 10.01
N LEU A 78 6.29 -1.37 9.24
CA LEU A 78 6.43 -1.38 7.80
C LEU A 78 5.15 -1.90 7.13
N THR A 79 4.50 -1.03 6.37
CA THR A 79 3.37 -1.39 5.48
C THR A 79 3.91 -1.60 4.07
N VAL A 80 3.54 -2.72 3.43
CA VAL A 80 3.97 -3.02 2.06
C VAL A 80 2.76 -3.20 1.15
N GLY A 81 2.77 -2.54 0.01
CA GLY A 81 1.73 -2.66 -1.02
C GLY A 81 2.29 -2.70 -2.43
N GLY A 82 1.40 -2.75 -3.40
CA GLY A 82 1.71 -2.89 -4.82
C GLY A 82 1.60 -4.33 -5.31
N GLY A 83 0.75 -4.53 -6.31
CA GLY A 83 0.57 -5.80 -7.00
C GLY A 83 0.10 -7.00 -6.15
N VAL A 84 -0.41 -6.81 -4.95
CA VAL A 84 -0.97 -7.86 -4.10
C VAL A 84 -2.29 -8.34 -4.68
N ARG A 85 -2.39 -9.64 -5.02
CA ARG A 85 -3.55 -10.20 -5.73
C ARG A 85 -4.12 -11.48 -5.09
N LYS A 86 -3.38 -12.14 -4.24
CA LYS A 86 -3.77 -13.41 -3.62
C LYS A 86 -3.18 -13.56 -2.22
N ILE A 87 -3.77 -14.47 -1.47
CA ILE A 87 -3.42 -14.77 -0.08
C ILE A 87 -1.92 -15.12 0.08
N GLU A 88 -1.35 -15.84 -0.87
CA GLU A 88 0.07 -16.19 -0.86
C GLU A 88 0.99 -14.99 -0.95
N ASP A 89 0.57 -13.93 -1.66
CA ASP A 89 1.35 -12.68 -1.73
C ASP A 89 1.42 -12.03 -0.35
N ILE A 90 0.27 -11.94 0.34
CA ILE A 90 0.18 -11.41 1.71
C ILE A 90 1.07 -12.21 2.65
N LYS A 91 0.94 -13.54 2.62
CA LYS A 91 1.73 -14.44 3.46
C LYS A 91 3.24 -14.25 3.25
N LYS A 92 3.69 -14.10 2.02
CA LYS A 92 5.10 -13.88 1.71
C LYS A 92 5.59 -12.53 2.22
N LEU A 93 4.82 -11.45 1.99
CA LEU A 93 5.18 -10.11 2.47
C LEU A 93 5.30 -10.06 3.99
N LEU A 94 4.33 -10.62 4.73
CA LEU A 94 4.40 -10.71 6.18
C LEU A 94 5.60 -11.54 6.66
N ARG A 95 5.92 -12.64 5.97
CA ARG A 95 7.12 -13.45 6.27
C ARG A 95 8.43 -12.73 5.97
N SER A 96 8.44 -11.85 4.99
CA SER A 96 9.60 -11.00 4.67
C SER A 96 9.79 -9.84 5.66
N GLY A 97 8.91 -9.68 6.65
CA GLY A 97 9.04 -8.70 7.71
C GLY A 97 8.11 -7.49 7.61
N ALA A 98 7.14 -7.49 6.69
CA ALA A 98 6.09 -6.47 6.70
C ALA A 98 5.16 -6.68 7.90
N ASP A 99 4.79 -5.61 8.59
CA ASP A 99 3.78 -5.61 9.66
C ASP A 99 2.37 -5.54 9.11
N LYS A 100 2.21 -4.85 7.99
CA LYS A 100 0.92 -4.66 7.31
C LYS A 100 1.08 -4.83 5.80
N VAL A 101 0.02 -5.30 5.15
CA VAL A 101 -0.06 -5.42 3.70
C VAL A 101 -1.19 -4.57 3.16
N SER A 102 -0.86 -3.72 2.18
CA SER A 102 -1.81 -2.82 1.53
C SER A 102 -2.35 -3.42 0.24
N ILE A 103 -3.68 -3.42 0.10
CA ILE A 103 -4.42 -3.96 -1.04
C ILE A 103 -5.26 -2.83 -1.64
N ASN A 104 -5.24 -2.69 -2.96
CA ASN A 104 -6.06 -1.71 -3.68
C ASN A 104 -6.92 -2.41 -4.75
N THR A 105 -6.45 -2.51 -5.98
CA THR A 105 -7.21 -3.04 -7.13
C THR A 105 -7.86 -4.39 -6.85
N ALA A 106 -7.13 -5.33 -6.24
CA ALA A 106 -7.67 -6.65 -5.93
C ALA A 106 -8.83 -6.62 -4.92
N ALA A 107 -8.85 -5.64 -4.01
CA ALA A 107 -9.97 -5.44 -3.10
C ALA A 107 -11.22 -4.95 -3.83
N VAL A 108 -11.06 -4.06 -4.81
CA VAL A 108 -12.16 -3.54 -5.63
C VAL A 108 -12.73 -4.62 -6.55
N GLU A 109 -11.87 -5.45 -7.14
CA GLU A 109 -12.27 -6.54 -8.03
C GLU A 109 -12.93 -7.70 -7.28
N ASN A 110 -12.49 -7.97 -6.07
CA ASN A 110 -13.02 -9.04 -5.22
C ASN A 110 -13.01 -8.61 -3.74
N PRO A 111 -14.08 -7.99 -3.23
CA PRO A 111 -14.18 -7.58 -1.83
C PRO A 111 -14.03 -8.72 -0.83
N ASP A 112 -14.46 -9.94 -1.17
CA ASP A 112 -14.33 -11.12 -0.30
C ASP A 112 -12.86 -11.47 -0.03
N PHE A 113 -11.95 -11.08 -0.91
CA PHE A 113 -10.51 -11.22 -0.70
C PHE A 113 -10.02 -10.44 0.53
N VAL A 114 -10.61 -9.26 0.80
CA VAL A 114 -10.28 -8.45 1.99
C VAL A 114 -10.69 -9.20 3.25
N LYS A 115 -11.91 -9.75 3.25
CA LYS A 115 -12.42 -10.55 4.38
C LYS A 115 -11.57 -11.80 4.62
N GLU A 116 -11.29 -12.58 3.56
CA GLU A 116 -10.43 -13.77 3.66
C GLU A 116 -9.04 -13.43 4.22
N ALA A 117 -8.45 -12.32 3.77
CA ALA A 117 -7.16 -11.85 4.26
C ALA A 117 -7.22 -11.46 5.74
N ALA A 118 -8.25 -10.71 6.15
CA ALA A 118 -8.44 -10.29 7.53
C ALA A 118 -8.69 -11.49 8.47
N ASP A 119 -9.52 -12.43 8.05
CA ASP A 119 -9.80 -13.66 8.81
C ASP A 119 -8.54 -14.52 9.00
N LYS A 120 -7.64 -14.55 8.00
CA LYS A 120 -6.45 -15.41 8.00
C LYS A 120 -5.25 -14.81 8.71
N PHE A 121 -5.03 -13.51 8.58
CA PHE A 121 -3.82 -12.83 9.07
C PHE A 121 -4.11 -11.85 10.21
N GLY A 122 -5.35 -11.55 10.47
CA GLY A 122 -5.80 -10.54 11.42
C GLY A 122 -6.08 -9.20 10.75
N SER A 123 -7.14 -8.53 11.18
CA SER A 123 -7.56 -7.22 10.65
C SER A 123 -6.47 -6.16 10.76
N GLN A 124 -5.64 -6.22 11.80
CA GLN A 124 -4.55 -5.28 12.04
C GLN A 124 -3.42 -5.36 10.99
N CYS A 125 -3.32 -6.49 10.25
CA CYS A 125 -2.31 -6.69 9.21
C CYS A 125 -2.79 -6.25 7.82
N ILE A 126 -4.07 -5.92 7.65
CA ILE A 126 -4.66 -5.60 6.35
C ILE A 126 -5.00 -4.11 6.27
N VAL A 127 -4.50 -3.48 5.23
CA VAL A 127 -4.79 -2.08 4.88
C VAL A 127 -5.43 -2.07 3.50
N VAL A 128 -6.58 -1.41 3.35
CA VAL A 128 -7.15 -1.17 2.02
C VAL A 128 -6.82 0.25 1.61
N ALA A 129 -6.02 0.38 0.55
CA ALA A 129 -5.74 1.65 -0.09
C ALA A 129 -6.87 2.02 -1.04
N VAL A 130 -7.28 3.27 -1.02
CA VAL A 130 -8.35 3.80 -1.88
C VAL A 130 -7.80 4.96 -2.69
N ASP A 131 -7.58 4.71 -3.98
CA ASP A 131 -7.28 5.78 -4.93
C ASP A 131 -8.59 6.43 -5.36
N ALA A 132 -8.70 7.74 -5.25
CA ALA A 132 -9.91 8.49 -5.53
C ALA A 132 -9.68 9.60 -6.55
N LYS A 133 -10.65 9.78 -7.46
CA LYS A 133 -10.72 10.93 -8.37
C LYS A 133 -12.06 11.62 -8.26
N LEU A 134 -12.06 12.93 -8.44
CA LEU A 134 -13.29 13.71 -8.53
C LEU A 134 -14.10 13.24 -9.76
N LYS A 135 -15.41 13.08 -9.61
CA LYS A 135 -16.30 12.75 -10.72
C LYS A 135 -16.36 13.94 -11.69
N GLU A 136 -16.44 13.67 -12.98
CA GLU A 136 -16.44 14.71 -14.03
C GLU A 136 -17.67 15.61 -13.99
N ASP A 137 -18.79 15.06 -13.53
CA ASP A 137 -20.09 15.72 -13.43
C ASP A 137 -20.37 16.36 -12.06
N SER A 138 -19.41 16.32 -11.15
CA SER A 138 -19.60 16.79 -9.78
C SER A 138 -18.35 17.47 -9.23
N SER A 139 -18.55 18.55 -8.49
CA SER A 139 -17.49 19.27 -7.77
C SER A 139 -17.22 18.73 -6.36
N SER A 140 -18.02 17.78 -5.88
CA SER A 140 -17.95 17.29 -4.49
C SER A 140 -18.00 15.76 -4.34
N SER A 141 -18.29 15.02 -5.40
CA SER A 141 -18.37 13.56 -5.37
C SER A 141 -17.10 12.92 -5.92
N TRP A 142 -16.62 11.91 -5.21
CA TRP A 142 -15.39 11.18 -5.55
C TRP A 142 -15.71 9.75 -5.93
N GLU A 143 -15.02 9.24 -6.91
CA GLU A 143 -15.08 7.84 -7.30
C GLU A 143 -13.77 7.10 -7.07
N VAL A 144 -13.88 5.82 -6.79
CA VAL A 144 -12.74 4.91 -6.65
C VAL A 144 -12.13 4.67 -8.03
N VAL A 145 -10.80 4.72 -8.10
CA VAL A 145 -10.04 4.38 -9.30
C VAL A 145 -9.08 3.23 -9.00
N THR A 146 -8.77 2.44 -10.00
CA THR A 146 -7.89 1.28 -9.91
C THR A 146 -6.71 1.39 -10.87
N TYR A 147 -5.77 0.43 -10.79
CA TYR A 147 -4.58 0.37 -11.66
C TYR A 147 -3.75 1.66 -11.66
N GLY A 148 -3.51 2.25 -10.47
CA GLY A 148 -2.77 3.51 -10.34
C GLY A 148 -3.50 4.69 -10.99
N GLY A 149 -4.82 4.72 -10.86
CA GLY A 149 -5.67 5.80 -11.34
C GLY A 149 -6.00 5.76 -12.83
N ARG A 150 -5.72 4.65 -13.51
CA ARG A 150 -5.96 4.49 -14.96
C ARG A 150 -7.38 4.06 -15.27
N ASN A 151 -8.04 3.34 -14.36
CA ASN A 151 -9.39 2.81 -14.56
C ASN A 151 -10.37 3.45 -13.59
N ARG A 152 -11.38 4.14 -14.11
CA ARG A 152 -12.52 4.67 -13.34
C ARG A 152 -13.53 3.57 -13.11
N THR A 153 -13.98 3.39 -11.87
CA THR A 153 -14.89 2.29 -11.50
C THR A 153 -16.35 2.70 -11.41
N GLY A 154 -16.62 4.00 -11.28
CA GLY A 154 -17.94 4.53 -10.98
C GLY A 154 -18.40 4.32 -9.53
N ILE A 155 -17.64 3.59 -8.71
CA ILE A 155 -17.96 3.30 -7.32
C ILE A 155 -17.72 4.56 -6.48
N ASP A 156 -18.70 4.95 -5.67
CA ASP A 156 -18.55 6.08 -4.75
C ASP A 156 -17.56 5.75 -3.62
N VAL A 157 -16.68 6.72 -3.30
CA VAL A 157 -15.63 6.51 -2.30
C VAL A 157 -16.20 6.28 -0.89
N GLN A 158 -17.28 6.97 -0.52
CA GLN A 158 -17.87 6.81 0.82
C GLN A 158 -18.56 5.45 0.96
N GLU A 159 -19.28 5.02 -0.08
CA GLU A 159 -19.89 3.69 -0.11
C GLU A 159 -18.81 2.60 -0.04
N TRP A 160 -17.77 2.72 -0.85
CA TRP A 160 -16.66 1.78 -0.86
C TRP A 160 -15.93 1.70 0.47
N THR A 161 -15.58 2.83 1.07
CA THR A 161 -14.88 2.84 2.37
C THR A 161 -15.74 2.26 3.48
N THR A 162 -17.06 2.50 3.47
CA THR A 162 -17.99 1.90 4.43
C THR A 162 -18.06 0.38 4.25
N GLN A 163 -18.14 -0.11 3.01
CA GLN A 163 -18.13 -1.53 2.72
C GLN A 163 -16.83 -2.20 3.18
N VAL A 164 -15.68 -1.65 2.80
CA VAL A 164 -14.37 -2.19 3.18
C VAL A 164 -14.21 -2.23 4.70
N LEU A 165 -14.63 -1.17 5.37
CA LEU A 165 -14.56 -1.10 6.83
C LEU A 165 -15.35 -2.25 7.48
N SER A 166 -16.52 -2.60 6.93
CA SER A 166 -17.33 -3.72 7.44
C SER A 166 -16.67 -5.09 7.22
N LEU A 167 -15.76 -5.22 6.25
CA LEU A 167 -15.04 -6.47 5.94
C LEU A 167 -13.80 -6.66 6.82
N ILE A 168 -13.24 -5.58 7.36
CA ILE A 168 -12.04 -5.59 8.21
C ILE A 168 -12.41 -5.55 9.70
N HIS A 169 -13.53 -4.94 10.05
CA HIS A 169 -13.96 -4.84 11.45
C HIS A 169 -14.41 -6.19 12.02
N ILE A 170 -13.94 -6.43 13.22
CA ILE A 170 -14.40 -7.51 14.11
C ILE A 170 -15.58 -6.99 14.91
#